data_19acbafccb9bedd7dd7ba5e779b1d6f2
#
_entry.id   19acbafccb9bedd7dd7ba5e779b1d6f2
#
_cell.length_a   1.000
_cell.length_b   1.000
_cell.length_c   1.000
_cell.angle_alpha   90.00
_cell.angle_beta   90.00
_cell.angle_gamma   90.00
#
_symmetry.space_group_name_H-M   'P 1'
#
loop_
_entity.id
_entity.type
_entity.pdbx_description
1 polymer ?
#
loop_
_entity_poly.entity_id
_entity_poly.type
_entity_poly.pdbx_seq_one_letter_code
_entity_poly.pdbx_strand_id
1 'polypeptide(L)'
;MESKTPLSPHIQIYRWHISSLVSICHRITGIINIIAITLICLWASLLLFGENNYQMIDSFFNSFIGKFIIIGITWSFSFQVLSEIRHLIMDFGYGFEIKTTKITGLIVIFGSLILTVVFYLIGKNFF
;
A
#
# COMPACT_ATOMS: atom_id res chain seq x y z
N MET A 1 -19.79 40.47 12.40
CA MET A 1 -20.20 39.48 13.40
C MET A 1 -19.50 38.17 13.11
N GLU A 2 -18.55 37.78 13.96
CA GLU A 2 -17.90 36.49 13.76
C GLU A 2 -18.87 35.36 14.02
N SER A 3 -19.02 34.49 13.03
CA SER A 3 -19.82 33.29 13.15
C SER A 3 -19.17 32.33 14.14
N LYS A 4 -19.88 31.96 15.18
CA LYS A 4 -19.43 30.96 16.18
C LYS A 4 -19.56 29.54 15.66
N THR A 5 -20.08 29.32 14.46
CA THR A 5 -20.21 28.00 13.85
C THR A 5 -18.90 27.60 13.20
N PRO A 6 -18.45 26.34 13.37
CA PRO A 6 -17.23 25.88 12.70
C PRO A 6 -17.42 25.87 11.17
N LEU A 7 -16.37 26.27 10.47
CA LEU A 7 -16.36 26.20 9.01
C LEU A 7 -16.37 24.75 8.54
N SER A 8 -17.12 24.47 7.47
CA SER A 8 -17.10 23.14 6.86
C SER A 8 -15.73 22.85 6.23
N PRO A 9 -15.30 21.57 6.20
CA PRO A 9 -13.97 21.21 5.72
C PRO A 9 -13.89 21.24 4.19
N HIS A 10 -13.76 22.44 3.63
CA HIS A 10 -13.48 22.61 2.20
C HIS A 10 -11.98 22.43 1.91
N ILE A 11 -11.64 22.08 0.66
CA ILE A 11 -10.26 21.86 0.23
C ILE A 11 -9.34 23.02 0.61
N GLN A 12 -9.82 24.25 0.56
CA GLN A 12 -9.04 25.45 0.86
C GLN A 12 -8.66 25.61 2.33
N ILE A 13 -9.44 25.03 3.25
CA ILE A 13 -9.24 25.14 4.70
C ILE A 13 -8.93 23.79 5.35
N TYR A 14 -8.95 22.70 4.58
CA TYR A 14 -8.66 21.36 5.07
C TYR A 14 -7.16 21.19 5.31
N ARG A 15 -6.81 20.86 6.55
CA ARG A 15 -5.44 20.50 6.90
C ARG A 15 -5.29 18.99 6.85
N TRP A 16 -4.28 18.54 6.12
CA TRP A 16 -4.00 17.12 5.99
C TRP A 16 -3.50 16.56 7.33
N HIS A 17 -4.25 15.61 7.86
CA HIS A 17 -3.83 14.81 9.00
C HIS A 17 -3.21 13.51 8.52
N ILE A 18 -2.29 12.97 9.30
CA ILE A 18 -1.63 11.69 8.99
C ILE A 18 -2.65 10.56 8.90
N SER A 19 -3.66 10.55 9.78
CA SER A 19 -4.72 9.54 9.74
C SER A 19 -5.53 9.61 8.45
N SER A 20 -5.80 10.80 7.92
CA SER A 20 -6.48 10.98 6.63
C SER A 20 -5.62 10.50 5.48
N LEU A 21 -4.32 10.80 5.51
CA LEU A 21 -3.37 10.34 4.52
C LEU A 21 -3.29 8.81 4.49
N VAL A 22 -3.19 8.18 5.66
CA VAL A 22 -3.17 6.71 5.79
C VAL A 22 -4.46 6.11 5.24
N SER A 23 -5.61 6.73 5.54
CA SER A 23 -6.90 6.26 5.04
C SER A 23 -7.00 6.31 3.50
N ILE A 24 -6.56 7.41 2.90
CA ILE A 24 -6.53 7.57 1.44
C ILE A 24 -5.56 6.55 0.81
N CYS A 25 -4.36 6.42 1.36
CA CYS A 25 -3.38 5.45 0.88
C CYS A 25 -3.89 4.02 1.02
N HIS A 26 -4.59 3.70 2.10
CA HIS A 26 -5.21 2.38 2.28
C HIS A 26 -6.21 2.06 1.18
N ARG A 27 -7.04 3.03 0.78
CA ARG A 27 -8.01 2.84 -0.30
C ARG A 27 -7.32 2.65 -1.66
N ILE A 28 -6.33 3.49 -1.94
CA ILE A 28 -5.56 3.42 -3.20
C ILE A 28 -4.80 2.10 -3.30
N THR A 29 -4.11 1.70 -2.23
CA THR A 29 -3.35 0.45 -2.21
C THR A 29 -4.28 -0.76 -2.26
N GLY A 30 -5.49 -0.68 -1.71
CA GLY A 30 -6.50 -1.72 -1.84
C GLY A 30 -6.89 -1.98 -3.29
N ILE A 31 -7.12 -0.92 -4.06
CA ILE A 31 -7.41 -1.02 -5.50
C ILE A 31 -6.23 -1.62 -6.26
N ILE A 32 -5.03 -1.16 -5.98
CA ILE A 32 -3.79 -1.67 -6.59
C ILE A 32 -3.64 -3.17 -6.29
N ASN A 33 -3.91 -3.60 -5.07
CA ASN A 33 -3.81 -5.01 -4.68
C ASN A 33 -4.82 -5.89 -5.41
N ILE A 34 -6.04 -5.43 -5.62
CA ILE A 34 -7.04 -6.16 -6.41
C ILE A 34 -6.55 -6.36 -7.84
N ILE A 35 -6.04 -5.31 -8.45
CA ILE A 35 -5.47 -5.36 -9.80
C ILE A 35 -4.27 -6.31 -9.83
N ALA A 36 -3.38 -6.21 -8.84
CA ALA A 36 -2.19 -7.05 -8.74
C ALA A 36 -2.55 -8.53 -8.61
N ILE A 37 -3.50 -8.88 -7.75
CA ILE A 37 -3.96 -10.27 -7.60
C ILE A 37 -4.54 -10.80 -8.90
N THR A 38 -5.33 -10.00 -9.60
CA THR A 38 -5.89 -10.36 -10.91
C THR A 38 -4.78 -10.63 -11.92
N LEU A 39 -3.77 -9.77 -11.99
CA LEU A 39 -2.63 -9.94 -12.89
C LEU A 39 -1.80 -11.17 -12.54
N ILE A 40 -1.60 -11.45 -11.26
CA ILE A 40 -0.89 -12.67 -10.80
C ILE A 40 -1.66 -13.93 -11.21
N CYS A 41 -2.99 -13.93 -11.07
CA CYS A 41 -3.83 -15.06 -11.52
C CYS A 41 -3.76 -15.26 -13.03
N LEU A 42 -3.80 -14.18 -13.80
CA LEU A 42 -3.63 -14.23 -15.25
C LEU A 42 -2.25 -14.76 -15.64
N TRP A 43 -1.20 -14.27 -14.98
CA TRP A 43 0.16 -14.73 -15.21
C TRP A 43 0.30 -16.23 -14.90
N ALA A 44 -0.21 -16.68 -13.75
CA ALA A 44 -0.18 -18.08 -13.39
C ALA A 44 -0.93 -18.95 -14.42
N SER A 45 -2.06 -18.45 -14.95
CA SER A 45 -2.81 -19.14 -15.98
C SER A 45 -2.02 -19.25 -17.30
N LEU A 46 -1.30 -18.17 -17.67
CA LEU A 46 -0.47 -18.17 -18.89
C LEU A 46 0.70 -19.15 -18.80
N LEU A 47 1.23 -19.41 -17.60
CA LEU A 47 2.29 -20.41 -17.43
C LEU A 47 1.84 -21.82 -17.82
N LEU A 48 0.53 -22.11 -17.74
CA LEU A 48 -0.01 -23.40 -18.17
C LEU A 48 -0.03 -23.58 -19.69
N PHE A 49 0.07 -22.50 -20.46
CA PHE A 49 -0.05 -22.51 -21.91
C PHE A 49 1.29 -22.63 -22.66
N GLY A 50 2.41 -22.70 -21.95
CA GLY A 50 3.69 -23.04 -22.56
C GLY A 50 4.85 -22.11 -22.21
N GLU A 51 6.02 -22.56 -22.61
CA GLU A 51 7.32 -21.95 -22.24
C GLU A 51 7.54 -20.58 -22.90
N ASN A 52 6.99 -20.35 -24.09
CA ASN A 52 7.11 -19.08 -24.79
C ASN A 52 6.46 -17.93 -24.01
N ASN A 53 5.32 -18.19 -23.38
CA ASN A 53 4.63 -17.20 -22.56
C ASN A 53 5.42 -16.87 -21.29
N TYR A 54 6.07 -17.88 -20.71
CA TYR A 54 6.95 -17.68 -19.56
C TYR A 54 8.12 -16.75 -19.90
N GLN A 55 8.79 -16.97 -21.02
CA GLN A 55 9.93 -16.15 -21.44
C GLN A 55 9.52 -14.70 -21.69
N MET A 56 8.36 -14.46 -22.27
CA MET A 56 7.86 -13.11 -22.53
C MET A 56 7.60 -12.37 -21.22
N ILE A 57 6.97 -13.03 -20.25
CA ILE A 57 6.66 -12.47 -18.94
C ILE A 57 7.95 -12.24 -18.13
N ASP A 58 8.87 -13.19 -18.15
CA ASP A 58 10.17 -13.07 -17.48
C ASP A 58 10.96 -11.86 -18.01
N SER A 59 10.99 -11.67 -19.32
CA SER A 59 11.62 -10.52 -19.96
C SER A 59 10.99 -9.20 -19.53
N PHE A 60 9.66 -9.17 -19.40
CA PHE A 60 8.94 -7.98 -18.91
C PHE A 60 9.31 -7.66 -17.46
N PHE A 61 9.32 -8.66 -16.58
CA PHE A 61 9.65 -8.43 -15.17
C PHE A 61 11.12 -8.08 -14.94
N ASN A 62 12.00 -8.45 -15.84
CA ASN A 62 13.41 -8.06 -15.78
C ASN A 62 13.67 -6.66 -16.34
N SER A 63 12.70 -6.06 -17.02
CA SER A 63 12.79 -4.69 -17.51
C SER A 63 12.68 -3.68 -16.35
N PHE A 64 13.10 -2.44 -16.60
CA PHE A 64 12.99 -1.35 -15.61
C PHE A 64 11.54 -1.12 -15.19
N ILE A 65 10.60 -1.11 -16.14
CA ILE A 65 9.18 -0.91 -15.89
C ILE A 65 8.62 -2.06 -15.04
N GLY A 66 8.98 -3.30 -15.37
CA GLY A 66 8.55 -4.48 -14.62
C GLY A 66 9.02 -4.46 -13.18
N LYS A 67 10.28 -4.09 -12.94
CA LYS A 67 10.83 -3.96 -11.58
C LYS A 67 10.13 -2.86 -10.80
N PHE A 68 9.84 -1.74 -11.43
CA PHE A 68 9.10 -0.64 -10.80
C PHE A 68 7.69 -1.09 -10.38
N ILE A 69 7.00 -1.83 -11.24
CA ILE A 69 5.67 -2.37 -10.95
C ILE A 69 5.72 -3.34 -9.77
N ILE A 70 6.70 -4.25 -9.73
CA ILE A 70 6.88 -5.20 -8.63
C ILE A 70 7.10 -4.48 -7.31
N ILE A 71 7.97 -3.47 -7.30
CA ILE A 71 8.24 -2.66 -6.10
C ILE A 71 6.96 -1.95 -5.63
N GLY A 72 6.21 -1.37 -6.56
CA GLY A 72 4.94 -0.71 -6.26
C GLY A 72 3.90 -1.65 -5.66
N ILE A 73 3.77 -2.84 -6.22
CA ILE A 73 2.85 -3.88 -5.70
C ILE A 73 3.30 -4.36 -4.32
N THR A 74 4.59 -4.58 -4.11
CA THR A 74 5.15 -5.00 -2.83
C THR A 74 4.89 -3.94 -1.76
N TRP A 75 5.11 -2.68 -2.07
CA TRP A 75 4.81 -1.57 -1.17
C TRP A 75 3.31 -1.51 -0.85
N SER A 76 2.47 -1.64 -1.86
CA SER A 76 1.02 -1.63 -1.72
C SER A 76 0.54 -2.72 -0.77
N PHE A 77 1.06 -3.94 -0.95
CA PHE A 77 0.74 -5.07 -0.09
C PHE A 77 1.24 -4.85 1.35
N SER A 78 2.48 -4.39 1.51
CA SER A 78 3.07 -4.10 2.83
C SER A 78 2.28 -3.01 3.57
N PHE A 79 1.89 -1.95 2.86
CA PHE A 79 1.07 -0.88 3.43
C PHE A 79 -0.29 -1.41 3.88
N GLN A 80 -0.94 -2.24 3.07
CA GLN A 80 -2.23 -2.86 3.41
C GLN A 80 -2.13 -3.67 4.70
N VAL A 81 -1.13 -4.54 4.80
CA VAL A 81 -0.95 -5.39 5.98
C VAL A 81 -0.76 -4.55 7.24
N LEU A 82 0.13 -3.56 7.20
CA LEU A 82 0.37 -2.69 8.36
C LEU A 82 -0.84 -1.84 8.73
N SER A 83 -1.54 -1.32 7.73
CA SER A 83 -2.75 -0.53 7.94
C SER A 83 -3.88 -1.38 8.53
N GLU A 84 -4.04 -2.62 8.08
CA GLU A 84 -5.02 -3.55 8.65
C GLU A 84 -4.69 -3.90 10.10
N ILE A 85 -3.43 -4.12 10.43
CA ILE A 85 -3.01 -4.34 11.82
C ILE A 85 -3.36 -3.12 12.68
N ARG A 86 -3.12 -1.93 12.18
CA ARG A 86 -3.48 -0.68 12.86
C ARG A 86 -4.98 -0.59 13.11
N HIS A 87 -5.80 -0.87 12.08
CA HIS A 87 -7.26 -0.88 12.21
C HIS A 87 -7.73 -1.92 13.23
N LEU A 88 -7.13 -3.10 13.21
CA LEU A 88 -7.47 -4.18 14.14
C LEU A 88 -7.20 -3.76 15.60
N ILE A 89 -6.07 -3.11 15.86
CA ILE A 89 -5.71 -2.60 17.18
C ILE A 89 -6.72 -1.53 17.62
N MET A 90 -7.12 -0.65 16.73
CA MET A 90 -8.13 0.38 17.01
C MET A 90 -9.52 -0.23 17.29
N ASP A 91 -9.87 -1.28 16.57
CA ASP A 91 -11.14 -2.00 16.77
C ASP A 91 -11.22 -2.66 18.16
N PHE A 92 -10.07 -3.03 18.73
CA PHE A 92 -10.00 -3.53 20.10
C PHE A 92 -10.08 -2.42 21.17
N GLY A 93 -10.20 -1.16 20.77
CA GLY A 93 -10.35 -0.04 21.67
C GLY A 93 -9.04 0.61 22.11
N TYR A 94 -7.93 0.31 21.44
CA TYR A 94 -6.62 0.87 21.76
C TYR A 94 -6.20 1.89 20.67
N GLY A 95 -5.43 2.90 21.09
CA GLY A 95 -4.80 3.82 20.14
C GLY A 95 -5.70 4.91 19.58
N PHE A 96 -6.81 5.27 20.26
CA PHE A 96 -7.71 6.33 19.83
C PHE A 96 -7.23 7.75 20.18
N GLU A 97 -6.22 7.90 21.00
CA GLU A 97 -5.67 9.23 21.29
C GLU A 97 -5.11 9.86 20.02
N ILE A 98 -5.34 11.16 19.84
CA ILE A 98 -4.92 11.90 18.65
C ILE A 98 -3.41 11.74 18.43
N LYS A 99 -2.62 11.85 19.51
CA LYS A 99 -1.17 11.68 19.47
C LYS A 99 -0.76 10.27 19.07
N THR A 100 -1.41 9.25 19.65
CA THR A 100 -1.15 7.83 19.33
C THR A 100 -1.55 7.51 17.90
N THR A 101 -2.69 8.00 17.43
CA THR A 101 -3.16 7.82 16.06
C THR A 101 -2.17 8.40 15.06
N LYS A 102 -1.59 9.55 15.35
CA LYS A 102 -0.58 10.19 14.52
C LYS A 102 0.72 9.36 14.46
N ILE A 103 1.18 8.88 15.61
CA ILE A 103 2.39 8.04 15.70
C ILE A 103 2.20 6.72 14.97
N THR A 104 1.08 6.03 15.18
CA THR A 104 0.79 4.76 14.49
C THR A 104 0.65 4.94 12.98
N GLY A 105 0.08 6.06 12.54
CA GLY A 105 0.02 6.40 11.12
C GLY A 105 1.42 6.55 10.51
N LEU A 106 2.32 7.23 11.19
CA LEU A 106 3.71 7.38 10.76
C LEU A 106 4.44 6.02 10.73
N ILE A 107 4.21 5.18 11.74
CA ILE A 107 4.78 3.82 11.78
C ILE A 107 4.32 3.00 10.57
N VAL A 108 3.05 3.09 10.18
CA VAL A 108 2.53 2.40 9.00
C VAL A 108 3.24 2.89 7.73
N ILE A 109 3.38 4.20 7.55
CA ILE A 109 4.01 4.78 6.36
C ILE A 109 5.48 4.35 6.25
N PHE A 110 6.27 4.59 7.29
CA PHE A 110 7.70 4.24 7.28
C PHE A 110 7.94 2.73 7.32
N GLY A 111 7.14 2.00 8.10
CA GLY A 111 7.22 0.56 8.18
C GLY A 111 6.94 -0.12 6.85
N SER A 112 5.98 0.38 6.08
CA SER A 112 5.68 -0.15 4.75
C SER A 112 6.86 0.03 3.79
N LEU A 113 7.53 1.18 3.83
CA LEU A 113 8.72 1.42 3.02
C LEU A 113 9.86 0.48 3.40
N ILE A 114 10.10 0.28 4.69
CA ILE A 114 11.13 -0.65 5.19
C ILE A 114 10.81 -2.08 4.78
N LEU A 115 9.57 -2.53 4.94
CA LEU A 115 9.14 -3.87 4.52
C LEU A 115 9.30 -4.08 3.01
N THR A 116 9.00 -3.06 2.21
CA THR A 116 9.19 -3.12 0.76
C THR A 116 10.65 -3.37 0.40
N VAL A 117 11.58 -2.65 1.04
CA VAL A 117 13.01 -2.84 0.82
C VAL A 117 13.44 -4.23 1.26
N VAL A 118 12.99 -4.69 2.43
CA VAL A 118 13.32 -6.02 2.96
C VAL A 118 12.83 -7.11 2.00
N PHE A 119 11.59 -7.07 1.56
CA PHE A 119 11.04 -8.05 0.63
C PHE A 119 11.74 -8.03 -0.72
N TYR A 120 12.10 -6.86 -1.22
CA TYR A 120 12.85 -6.73 -2.47
C TYR A 120 14.23 -7.39 -2.36
N LEU A 121 14.95 -7.15 -1.26
CA LEU A 121 16.27 -7.74 -1.04
C LEU A 121 16.19 -9.27 -0.87
N ILE A 122 15.19 -9.76 -0.16
CA ILE A 122 14.96 -11.20 0.00
C ILE A 122 14.68 -11.82 -1.37
N GLY A 123 13.78 -11.23 -2.14
CA GLY A 123 13.45 -11.70 -3.48
C GLY A 123 14.65 -11.71 -4.42
N LYS A 124 15.47 -10.68 -4.37
CA LYS A 124 16.70 -10.58 -5.18
C LYS A 124 17.71 -11.69 -4.84
N ASN A 125 17.81 -12.07 -3.58
CA ASN A 125 18.73 -13.12 -3.15
C ASN A 125 18.25 -14.53 -3.51
N PHE A 126 16.93 -14.74 -3.62
CA PHE A 126 16.35 -16.03 -4.00
C PHE A 126 16.16 -16.22 -5.51
N PHE A 127 16.13 -15.14 -6.25
CA PHE A 127 15.97 -15.10 -7.68
C PHE A 127 17.11 -14.28 -8.33
#